data_b398ac7f072f992d59030a3db88e3231
#
_entry.id   b398ac7f072f992d59030a3db88e3231
#
_cell.length_a   1.000
_cell.length_b   1.000
_cell.length_c   1.000
_cell.angle_alpha   90.00
_cell.angle_beta   90.00
_cell.angle_gamma   90.00
#
_symmetry.space_group_name_H-M   'P 1'
#
loop_
_entity.id
_entity.type
_entity.pdbx_description
1 polymer ?
#
loop_
_entity_poly.entity_id
_entity_poly.type
_entity_poly.pdbx_seq_one_letter_code
_entity_poly.pdbx_strand_id
1 'polypeptide(L)'
;MTNEIKLQTADTETFREKFLTTAGRINRTTFLKRSIALVAINFAVLFLTAFILMLGTSSTELPQWANLILFGITALFLIPDYCLKVKRLHDFGKDSTLAKIFLGISILTMTYGTNLNAAVSLSIFETATLSLPFVFLLYLLLKQGDDGANEYGN
;
A
#
# COMPACT_ATOMS: atom_id res chain seq x y z
N MET A 1 2.07 -11.20 -34.75
CA MET A 1 2.58 -9.81 -34.59
C MET A 1 1.95 -9.04 -33.42
N THR A 2 0.68 -9.19 -33.08
CA THR A 2 -0.01 -8.42 -32.01
C THR A 2 0.36 -8.83 -30.57
N ASN A 3 0.80 -10.04 -30.32
CA ASN A 3 1.15 -10.50 -28.96
C ASN A 3 2.55 -10.10 -28.52
N GLU A 4 3.49 -9.95 -29.43
CA GLU A 4 4.85 -9.48 -29.11
C GLU A 4 4.89 -7.99 -28.72
N ILE A 5 4.05 -7.16 -29.34
CA ILE A 5 3.95 -5.74 -29.05
C ILE A 5 3.39 -5.51 -27.62
N LYS A 6 2.42 -6.33 -27.16
CA LYS A 6 1.87 -6.26 -25.80
C LYS A 6 2.86 -6.71 -24.72
N LEU A 7 3.72 -7.67 -25.01
CA LEU A 7 4.77 -8.11 -24.08
C LEU A 7 5.89 -7.07 -23.93
N GLN A 8 6.24 -6.39 -25.02
CA GLN A 8 7.30 -5.40 -25.03
C GLN A 8 6.94 -4.10 -24.30
N THR A 9 5.66 -3.70 -24.28
CA THR A 9 5.19 -2.51 -23.55
C THR A 9 5.09 -2.72 -22.03
N ALA A 10 4.94 -3.95 -21.56
CA ALA A 10 4.86 -4.25 -20.13
C ALA A 10 6.23 -4.19 -19.41
N ASP A 11 7.33 -4.40 -20.13
CA ASP A 11 8.68 -4.43 -19.56
C ASP A 11 9.36 -3.05 -19.53
N THR A 12 8.83 -2.05 -20.22
CA THR A 12 9.44 -0.70 -20.30
C THR A 12 8.90 0.31 -19.27
N GLU A 13 7.87 -0.04 -18.49
CA GLU A 13 7.36 0.84 -17.43
C GLU A 13 8.45 1.09 -16.37
N THR A 14 8.80 2.35 -16.15
CA THR A 14 9.74 2.77 -15.11
C THR A 14 9.16 2.51 -13.71
N PHE A 15 10.02 2.45 -12.70
CA PHE A 15 9.59 2.35 -11.30
C PHE A 15 8.60 3.47 -10.92
N ARG A 16 8.86 4.69 -11.39
CA ARG A 16 7.98 5.84 -11.18
C ARG A 16 6.58 5.60 -11.75
N GLU A 17 6.50 5.11 -12.98
CA GLU A 17 5.22 4.80 -13.63
C GLU A 17 4.48 3.67 -12.93
N LYS A 18 5.20 2.64 -12.47
CA LYS A 18 4.61 1.50 -11.75
C LYS A 18 4.01 1.91 -10.40
N PHE A 19 4.71 2.75 -9.62
CA PHE A 19 4.40 2.94 -8.19
C PHE A 19 4.11 4.39 -7.77
N LEU A 20 4.50 5.40 -8.54
CA LEU A 20 4.43 6.80 -8.12
C LEU A 20 3.51 7.66 -8.99
N THR A 21 2.73 7.07 -9.88
CA THR A 21 1.72 7.78 -10.67
C THR A 21 0.34 7.19 -10.42
N THR A 22 -0.67 8.03 -10.50
CA THR A 22 -2.09 7.62 -10.42
C THR A 22 -2.72 7.45 -11.79
N ALA A 23 -2.01 7.80 -12.87
CA ALA A 23 -2.51 7.70 -14.24
C ALA A 23 -2.57 6.24 -14.71
N GLY A 24 -3.54 5.94 -15.56
CA GLY A 24 -3.75 4.60 -16.13
C GLY A 24 -4.53 3.67 -15.22
N ARG A 25 -4.63 2.42 -15.63
CA ARG A 25 -5.35 1.35 -14.91
C ARG A 25 -4.51 0.09 -14.83
N ILE A 26 -4.76 -0.75 -13.83
CA ILE A 26 -4.10 -2.04 -13.66
C ILE A 26 -5.11 -3.13 -13.35
N ASN A 27 -4.94 -4.30 -13.97
CA ASN A 27 -5.77 -5.46 -13.71
C ASN A 27 -5.47 -6.07 -12.32
N ARG A 28 -6.38 -6.94 -11.83
CA ARG A 28 -6.27 -7.60 -10.52
C ARG A 28 -4.96 -8.35 -10.31
N THR A 29 -4.45 -9.04 -11.33
CA THR A 29 -3.22 -9.83 -11.22
C THR A 29 -1.99 -8.93 -11.07
N THR A 30 -1.91 -7.85 -11.86
CA THR A 30 -0.85 -6.85 -11.76
C THR A 30 -0.92 -6.10 -10.42
N PHE A 31 -2.13 -5.73 -9.98
CA PHE A 31 -2.36 -5.13 -8.67
C PHE A 31 -1.85 -6.03 -7.56
N LEU A 32 -2.23 -7.31 -7.53
CA LEU A 32 -1.79 -8.28 -6.54
C LEU A 32 -0.27 -8.42 -6.52
N LYS A 33 0.37 -8.64 -7.68
CA LYS A 33 1.83 -8.77 -7.78
C LYS A 33 2.56 -7.54 -7.25
N ARG A 34 2.12 -6.35 -7.66
CA ARG A 34 2.73 -5.08 -7.23
C ARG A 34 2.50 -4.80 -5.75
N SER A 35 1.32 -5.12 -5.22
CA SER A 35 1.01 -4.98 -3.78
C SER A 35 1.86 -5.93 -2.93
N ILE A 36 2.00 -7.20 -3.33
CA ILE A 36 2.88 -8.14 -2.63
C ILE A 36 4.33 -7.65 -2.66
N ALA A 37 4.82 -7.21 -3.82
CA ALA A 37 6.18 -6.69 -3.93
C ALA A 37 6.40 -5.46 -3.02
N LEU A 38 5.43 -4.53 -2.99
CA LEU A 38 5.49 -3.35 -2.15
C LEU A 38 5.52 -3.71 -0.65
N VAL A 39 4.65 -4.63 -0.22
CA VAL A 39 4.62 -5.12 1.16
C VAL A 39 5.92 -5.81 1.54
N ALA A 40 6.46 -6.67 0.66
CA ALA A 40 7.72 -7.37 0.89
C ALA A 40 8.91 -6.39 1.02
N ILE A 41 8.98 -5.37 0.15
CA ILE A 41 10.01 -4.33 0.22
C ILE A 41 9.86 -3.51 1.51
N ASN A 42 8.64 -3.10 1.86
CA ASN A 42 8.37 -2.35 3.10
C ASN A 42 8.82 -3.16 4.32
N PHE A 43 8.41 -4.44 4.39
CA PHE A 43 8.79 -5.33 5.48
C PHE A 43 10.32 -5.50 5.58
N ALA A 44 11.01 -5.71 4.46
CA ALA A 44 12.46 -5.85 4.42
C ALA A 44 13.17 -4.57 4.90
N VAL A 45 12.71 -3.40 4.45
CA VAL A 45 13.28 -2.11 4.86
C VAL A 45 13.06 -1.87 6.34
N LEU A 46 11.84 -2.11 6.86
CA LEU A 46 11.55 -1.95 8.29
C LEU A 46 12.35 -2.92 9.15
N PHE A 47 12.43 -4.19 8.73
CA PHE A 47 13.18 -5.21 9.44
C PHE A 47 14.68 -4.87 9.53
N LEU A 48 15.28 -4.51 8.39
CA LEU A 48 16.70 -4.13 8.35
C LEU A 48 16.98 -2.87 9.17
N THR A 49 16.09 -1.87 9.08
CA THR A 49 16.23 -0.65 9.86
C THR A 49 16.13 -0.94 11.36
N ALA A 50 15.11 -1.68 11.77
CA ALA A 50 14.94 -2.06 13.19
C ALA A 50 16.13 -2.88 13.69
N PHE A 51 16.63 -3.83 12.89
CA PHE A 51 17.80 -4.64 13.21
C PHE A 51 19.06 -3.78 13.42
N ILE A 52 19.34 -2.85 12.50
CA ILE A 52 20.48 -1.94 12.63
C ILE A 52 20.34 -1.05 13.88
N LEU A 53 19.15 -0.53 14.15
CA LEU A 53 18.89 0.31 15.32
C LEU A 53 19.08 -0.50 16.63
N MET A 54 18.67 -1.74 16.66
CA MET A 54 18.89 -2.62 17.83
C MET A 54 20.36 -2.92 18.08
N LEU A 55 21.19 -3.08 17.04
CA LEU A 55 22.64 -3.28 17.21
C LEU A 55 23.34 -2.08 17.86
N GLY A 56 22.78 -0.89 17.72
CA GLY A 56 23.30 0.35 18.30
C GLY A 56 22.83 0.63 19.74
N THR A 57 21.94 -0.21 20.29
CA THR A 57 21.38 -0.01 21.64
C THR A 57 21.73 -1.17 22.56
N SER A 58 22.03 -0.85 23.81
CA SER A 58 22.28 -1.86 24.87
C SER A 58 20.99 -2.36 25.52
N SER A 59 19.82 -1.84 25.12
CA SER A 59 18.50 -2.17 25.66
C SER A 59 17.74 -3.12 24.73
N THR A 60 16.87 -3.95 25.31
CA THR A 60 15.96 -4.81 24.57
C THR A 60 14.79 -4.06 23.91
N GLU A 61 14.62 -2.78 24.25
CA GLU A 61 13.56 -1.92 23.70
C GLU A 61 14.15 -0.84 22.81
N LEU A 62 13.48 -0.60 21.68
CA LEU A 62 13.85 0.50 20.80
C LEU A 62 13.54 1.85 21.44
N PRO A 63 14.48 2.81 21.41
CA PRO A 63 14.24 4.15 21.92
C PRO A 63 13.15 4.87 21.09
N GLN A 64 12.49 5.86 21.70
CA GLN A 64 11.37 6.57 21.09
C GLN A 64 11.71 7.22 19.74
N TRP A 65 12.91 7.75 19.60
CA TRP A 65 13.37 8.33 18.32
C TRP A 65 13.50 7.29 17.20
N ALA A 66 13.82 6.02 17.52
CA ALA A 66 13.88 4.94 16.56
C ALA A 66 12.48 4.60 16.02
N ASN A 67 11.45 4.63 16.88
CA ASN A 67 10.06 4.46 16.46
C ASN A 67 9.62 5.57 15.51
N LEU A 68 10.09 6.80 15.67
CA LEU A 68 9.82 7.89 14.72
C LEU A 68 10.44 7.64 13.35
N ILE A 69 11.64 7.06 13.29
CA ILE A 69 12.26 6.66 12.01
C ILE A 69 11.43 5.58 11.31
N LEU A 70 11.05 4.52 12.03
CA LEU A 70 10.23 3.45 11.49
C LEU A 70 8.85 3.95 11.03
N PHE A 71 8.25 4.86 11.79
CA PHE A 71 7.03 5.55 11.41
C PHE A 71 7.20 6.35 10.11
N GLY A 72 8.26 7.14 9.98
CA GLY A 72 8.56 7.93 8.79
C GLY A 72 8.75 7.04 7.55
N ILE A 73 9.47 5.92 7.69
CA ILE A 73 9.63 4.94 6.61
C ILE A 73 8.26 4.37 6.18
N THR A 74 7.44 3.94 7.12
CA THR A 74 6.10 3.41 6.81
C THR A 74 5.23 4.46 6.12
N ALA A 75 5.29 5.73 6.54
CA ALA A 75 4.56 6.84 5.92
C ALA A 75 4.94 7.04 4.45
N LEU A 76 6.22 6.89 4.09
CA LEU A 76 6.68 6.98 2.70
C LEU A 76 6.06 5.89 1.81
N PHE A 77 5.82 4.70 2.35
CA PHE A 77 5.19 3.60 1.60
C PHE A 77 3.68 3.79 1.38
N LEU A 78 3.02 4.72 2.08
CA LEU A 78 1.62 5.05 1.81
C LEU A 78 1.43 5.67 0.42
N ILE A 79 2.44 6.36 -0.13
CA ILE A 79 2.36 7.00 -1.46
C ILE A 79 2.20 5.97 -2.57
N PRO A 80 3.12 5.00 -2.74
CA PRO A 80 2.98 3.97 -3.77
C PRO A 80 1.78 3.05 -3.53
N ASP A 81 1.42 2.75 -2.29
CA ASP A 81 0.21 1.99 -1.96
C ASP A 81 -1.06 2.71 -2.42
N TYR A 82 -1.16 4.02 -2.16
CA TYR A 82 -2.24 4.86 -2.67
C TYR A 82 -2.31 4.85 -4.20
N CYS A 83 -1.18 5.04 -4.89
CA CYS A 83 -1.13 5.05 -6.35
C CYS A 83 -1.62 3.73 -6.95
N LEU A 84 -1.24 2.59 -6.37
CA LEU A 84 -1.72 1.28 -6.81
C LEU A 84 -3.23 1.12 -6.64
N LYS A 85 -3.78 1.57 -5.51
CA LYS A 85 -5.23 1.52 -5.22
C LYS A 85 -6.02 2.40 -6.19
N VAL A 86 -5.52 3.60 -6.51
CA VAL A 86 -6.15 4.49 -7.50
C VAL A 86 -6.19 3.82 -8.87
N LYS A 87 -5.06 3.32 -9.39
CA LYS A 87 -5.02 2.62 -10.68
C LYS A 87 -5.96 1.41 -10.74
N ARG A 88 -6.12 0.72 -9.61
CA ARG A 88 -7.04 -0.41 -9.53
C ARG A 88 -8.50 0.05 -9.53
N LEU A 89 -8.84 1.19 -8.89
CA LEU A 89 -10.17 1.78 -8.97
C LEU A 89 -10.51 2.25 -10.39
N HIS A 90 -9.54 2.83 -11.10
CA HIS A 90 -9.68 3.20 -12.50
C HIS A 90 -10.02 2.00 -13.40
N ASP A 91 -9.56 0.81 -13.05
CA ASP A 91 -9.88 -0.44 -13.77
C ASP A 91 -11.38 -0.85 -13.67
N PHE A 92 -12.11 -0.28 -12.71
CA PHE A 92 -13.57 -0.44 -12.58
C PHE A 92 -14.35 0.84 -12.96
N GLY A 93 -13.73 1.79 -13.65
CA GLY A 93 -14.37 3.08 -13.95
C GLY A 93 -14.70 3.92 -12.70
N LYS A 94 -13.96 3.73 -11.59
CA LYS A 94 -14.13 4.49 -10.34
C LYS A 94 -13.05 5.56 -10.21
N ASP A 95 -13.45 6.71 -9.67
CA ASP A 95 -12.53 7.78 -9.32
C ASP A 95 -11.66 7.45 -8.10
N SER A 96 -10.73 8.33 -7.76
CA SER A 96 -9.79 8.18 -6.65
C SER A 96 -10.41 8.41 -5.26
N THR A 97 -11.69 8.75 -5.14
CA THR A 97 -12.33 9.16 -3.86
C THR A 97 -12.21 8.07 -2.79
N LEU A 98 -12.51 6.81 -3.14
CA LEU A 98 -12.37 5.70 -2.20
C LEU A 98 -10.92 5.52 -1.75
N ALA A 99 -9.94 5.63 -2.66
CA ALA A 99 -8.52 5.52 -2.28
C ALA A 99 -8.10 6.63 -1.31
N LYS A 100 -8.60 7.86 -1.48
CA LYS A 100 -8.36 8.99 -0.56
C LYS A 100 -8.92 8.72 0.84
N ILE A 101 -10.15 8.20 0.93
CA ILE A 101 -10.78 7.83 2.21
C ILE A 101 -9.91 6.78 2.91
N PHE A 102 -9.51 5.73 2.19
CA PHE A 102 -8.68 4.67 2.77
C PHE A 102 -7.24 5.10 3.07
N LEU A 103 -6.69 6.08 2.36
CA LEU A 103 -5.44 6.73 2.74
C LEU A 103 -5.59 7.43 4.10
N GLY A 104 -6.67 8.19 4.30
CA GLY A 104 -6.98 8.82 5.59
C GLY A 104 -7.11 7.80 6.72
N ILE A 105 -7.83 6.70 6.50
CA ILE A 105 -7.96 5.59 7.47
C ILE A 105 -6.58 4.97 7.76
N SER A 106 -5.73 4.76 6.75
CA SER A 106 -4.38 4.21 6.94
C SER A 106 -3.50 5.13 7.78
N ILE A 107 -3.58 6.44 7.58
CA ILE A 107 -2.86 7.44 8.41
C ILE A 107 -3.37 7.38 9.86
N LEU A 108 -4.69 7.32 10.06
CA LEU A 108 -5.27 7.17 11.40
C LEU A 108 -4.81 5.86 12.07
N THR A 109 -4.90 4.74 11.38
CA THR A 109 -4.45 3.44 11.90
C THR A 109 -2.96 3.47 12.27
N MET A 110 -2.14 4.13 11.47
CA MET A 110 -0.72 4.27 11.73
C MET A 110 -0.43 5.10 12.98
N THR A 111 -1.18 6.20 13.20
CA THR A 111 -1.01 7.06 14.38
C THR A 111 -1.51 6.40 15.67
N TYR A 112 -2.62 5.67 15.61
CA TYR A 112 -3.14 4.93 16.78
C TYR A 112 -2.30 3.69 17.10
N GLY A 113 -1.79 2.99 16.08
CA GLY A 113 -0.97 1.79 16.25
C GLY A 113 0.33 2.03 17.03
N THR A 114 0.85 3.26 17.06
CA THR A 114 2.03 3.62 17.86
C THR A 114 1.75 3.69 19.37
N ASN A 115 0.47 3.73 19.78
CA ASN A 115 0.04 3.80 21.18
C ASN A 115 -0.41 2.45 21.76
N LEU A 116 -0.31 1.35 20.98
CA LEU A 116 -0.77 0.01 21.36
C LEU A 116 0.08 -0.69 22.45
N ASN A 117 0.96 0.02 23.16
CA ASN A 117 1.67 -0.49 24.35
C ASN A 117 0.78 -0.63 25.59
N ALA A 118 -0.50 -0.29 25.51
CA ALA A 118 -1.46 -0.49 26.57
C ALA A 118 -2.24 -1.78 26.33
N ALA A 119 -2.14 -2.71 27.28
CA ALA A 119 -2.82 -4.01 27.27
C ALA A 119 -4.27 -3.98 26.78
N VAL A 120 -4.48 -4.51 25.57
CA VAL A 120 -5.49 -5.47 25.20
C VAL A 120 -6.93 -5.23 25.69
N SER A 121 -7.52 -4.11 25.30
CA SER A 121 -8.92 -4.14 24.88
C SER A 121 -9.05 -3.23 23.67
N LEU A 122 -8.87 -3.82 22.48
CA LEU A 122 -9.16 -3.10 21.24
C LEU A 122 -10.61 -2.65 21.31
N SER A 123 -10.84 -1.35 21.36
CA SER A 123 -12.19 -0.80 21.27
C SER A 123 -12.79 -1.19 19.92
N ILE A 124 -14.12 -1.20 19.82
CA ILE A 124 -14.82 -1.44 18.53
C ILE A 124 -14.28 -0.52 17.44
N PHE A 125 -13.94 0.72 17.80
CA PHE A 125 -13.38 1.70 16.87
C PHE A 125 -11.99 1.27 16.35
N GLU A 126 -11.09 0.81 17.22
CA GLU A 126 -9.75 0.35 16.83
C GLU A 126 -9.84 -0.92 15.96
N THR A 127 -10.69 -1.86 16.34
CA THR A 127 -10.92 -3.08 15.55
C THR A 127 -11.45 -2.74 14.14
N ALA A 128 -12.41 -1.81 14.05
CA ALA A 128 -12.94 -1.35 12.77
C ALA A 128 -11.86 -0.66 11.93
N THR A 129 -11.07 0.22 12.53
CA THR A 129 -10.02 0.97 11.85
C THR A 129 -8.92 0.05 11.28
N LEU A 130 -8.61 -1.04 11.99
CA LEU A 130 -7.64 -2.06 11.53
C LEU A 130 -8.21 -2.97 10.44
N SER A 131 -9.51 -3.32 10.52
CA SER A 131 -10.15 -4.26 9.58
C SER A 131 -10.57 -3.62 8.25
N LEU A 132 -10.98 -2.35 8.25
CA LEU A 132 -11.45 -1.66 7.06
C LEU A 132 -10.44 -1.64 5.89
N PRO A 133 -9.14 -1.34 6.08
CA PRO A 133 -8.16 -1.40 5.01
C PRO A 133 -8.03 -2.81 4.40
N PHE A 134 -8.16 -3.86 5.21
CA PHE A 134 -8.12 -5.24 4.75
C PHE A 134 -9.37 -5.59 3.91
N VAL A 135 -10.56 -5.20 4.36
CA VAL A 135 -11.81 -5.37 3.60
C VAL A 135 -11.72 -4.64 2.26
N PHE A 136 -11.18 -3.42 2.25
CA PHE A 136 -10.97 -2.67 1.02
C PHE A 136 -9.98 -3.34 0.07
N LEU A 137 -8.88 -3.87 0.60
CA LEU A 137 -7.93 -4.65 -0.19
C LEU A 137 -8.60 -5.87 -0.84
N LEU A 138 -9.41 -6.62 -0.09
CA LEU A 138 -10.20 -7.74 -0.63
C LEU A 138 -11.17 -7.28 -1.71
N TYR A 139 -11.86 -6.17 -1.52
CA TYR A 139 -12.73 -5.58 -2.54
C TYR A 139 -11.96 -5.30 -3.84
N LEU A 140 -10.77 -4.67 -3.75
CA LEU A 140 -9.94 -4.38 -4.92
C LEU A 140 -9.42 -5.64 -5.63
N LEU A 141 -9.19 -6.73 -4.90
CA LEU A 141 -8.72 -7.99 -5.45
C LEU A 141 -9.84 -8.81 -6.11
N LEU A 142 -11.02 -8.84 -5.47
CA LEU A 142 -12.11 -9.71 -5.90
C LEU A 142 -12.94 -9.09 -7.01
N LYS A 143 -13.10 -7.75 -7.02
CA LYS A 143 -13.89 -7.08 -8.06
C LYS A 143 -13.25 -7.25 -9.42
N GLN A 144 -14.06 -7.63 -10.42
CA GLN A 144 -13.65 -7.69 -11.82
C GLN A 144 -13.51 -6.28 -12.38
N GLY A 145 -12.45 -6.04 -13.18
CA GLY A 145 -12.29 -4.80 -13.92
C GLY A 145 -13.23 -4.73 -15.14
N ASP A 146 -13.32 -3.55 -15.73
CA ASP A 146 -14.09 -3.34 -16.96
C ASP A 146 -13.41 -4.02 -18.15
N ASP A 147 -14.18 -4.72 -18.98
CA ASP A 147 -13.67 -5.49 -20.13
C ASP A 147 -13.33 -4.61 -21.34
N GLY A 148 -13.69 -3.32 -21.33
CA GLY A 148 -13.49 -2.35 -22.42
C GLY A 148 -12.63 -1.17 -22.03
N ALA A 149 -12.38 -0.29 -23.00
CA ALA A 149 -11.80 1.02 -22.75
C ALA A 149 -12.76 1.84 -21.88
N ASN A 150 -12.22 2.57 -20.91
CA ASN A 150 -12.93 3.53 -20.09
C ASN A 150 -12.19 4.88 -20.08
N GLU A 151 -12.71 5.87 -19.37
CA GLU A 151 -12.12 7.21 -19.30
C GLU A 151 -10.66 7.25 -18.76
N TYR A 152 -10.16 6.17 -18.17
CA TYR A 152 -8.79 6.06 -17.62
C TYR A 152 -7.81 5.29 -18.52
N GLY A 153 -8.26 4.79 -19.67
CA GLY A 153 -7.42 4.13 -20.67
C GLY A 153 -8.00 2.84 -21.26
N ASN A 154 -7.20 2.18 -22.10
CA ASN A 154 -7.51 0.91 -22.75
C ASN A 154 -7.13 -0.28 -21.89
#